data_e590359222da44e865d69ce7bc8c19a3
#
_entry.id   e590359222da44e865d69ce7bc8c19a3
#
_cell.length_a   1.000
_cell.length_b   1.000
_cell.length_c   1.000
_cell.angle_alpha   90.00
_cell.angle_beta   90.00
_cell.angle_gamma   90.00
#
_symmetry.space_group_name_H-M   'P 1'
#
loop_
_entity.id
_entity.type
_entity.pdbx_description
1 polymer ?
#
loop_
_entity_poly.entity_id
_entity_poly.type
_entity_poly.pdbx_seq_one_letter_code
_entity_poly.pdbx_strand_id
1 'polypeptide(L)'
;FEDARGTLFFDVARIIRAKRPKAFMLENVKQLKGHDKGNTIKVILSILNELDYYVPDPQILNAYHFGIPQNRERIIIVGFNKDYLPKKFKDFKYPVGKIDKKVCVGDILEKEVGERFTISDKLWEGHQARKRMHKKKGNGFGFCLFNKDSKYTSTISARYYKDGSEALIEQVGKNPRMLTPRECARLQGFTDDFIIPVSNARS
;
A
#
# COMPACT_ATOMS: atom_id res chain seq x y z
N PHE A 1 -14.54 -14.73 10.34
CA PHE A 1 -14.33 -15.45 9.05
C PHE A 1 -15.63 -15.69 8.25
N GLU A 2 -16.77 -15.14 8.66
CA GLU A 2 -18.03 -15.24 7.89
C GLU A 2 -18.12 -14.25 6.72
N ASP A 3 -17.21 -13.28 6.61
CA ASP A 3 -17.11 -12.36 5.47
C ASP A 3 -16.36 -13.01 4.30
N ALA A 4 -16.87 -12.89 3.07
CA ALA A 4 -16.27 -13.40 1.84
C ALA A 4 -14.76 -13.01 1.68
N ARG A 5 -14.32 -11.91 2.28
CA ARG A 5 -12.91 -11.51 2.32
C ARG A 5 -12.06 -12.36 3.27
N GLY A 6 -12.65 -12.94 4.32
CA GLY A 6 -11.99 -13.88 5.22
C GLY A 6 -11.78 -15.25 4.59
N THR A 7 -12.60 -15.62 3.60
CA THR A 7 -12.53 -16.93 2.92
C THR A 7 -11.36 -17.02 1.92
N LEU A 8 -10.90 -15.91 1.35
CA LEU A 8 -9.78 -15.89 0.39
C LEU A 8 -8.49 -16.50 0.96
N PHE A 9 -8.24 -16.38 2.26
CA PHE A 9 -7.07 -17.00 2.86
C PHE A 9 -7.13 -18.53 2.78
N PHE A 10 -8.31 -19.15 2.91
CA PHE A 10 -8.46 -20.60 2.78
C PHE A 10 -8.17 -21.08 1.35
N ASP A 11 -8.48 -20.28 0.32
CA ASP A 11 -8.08 -20.58 -1.06
C ASP A 11 -6.56 -20.49 -1.22
N VAL A 12 -5.91 -19.48 -0.63
CA VAL A 12 -4.44 -19.39 -0.59
C VAL A 12 -3.84 -20.62 0.08
N ALA A 13 -4.36 -21.02 1.24
CA ALA A 13 -3.91 -22.21 1.97
C ALA A 13 -4.10 -23.50 1.15
N ARG A 14 -5.23 -23.62 0.43
CA ARG A 14 -5.51 -24.74 -0.49
C ARG A 14 -4.50 -24.80 -1.63
N ILE A 15 -4.16 -23.65 -2.23
CA ILE A 15 -3.14 -23.57 -3.28
C ILE A 15 -1.76 -23.95 -2.74
N ILE A 16 -1.36 -23.42 -1.58
CA ILE A 16 -0.08 -23.75 -0.94
C ILE A 16 -0.01 -25.26 -0.66
N ARG A 17 -1.09 -25.86 -0.14
CA ARG A 17 -1.19 -27.31 0.11
C ARG A 17 -1.00 -28.12 -1.17
N ALA A 18 -1.69 -27.73 -2.25
CA ALA A 18 -1.66 -28.46 -3.52
C ALA A 18 -0.34 -28.28 -4.29
N LYS A 19 0.24 -27.08 -4.27
CA LYS A 19 1.44 -26.75 -5.07
C LYS A 19 2.74 -26.91 -4.33
N ARG A 20 2.71 -26.96 -3.00
CA ARG A 20 3.88 -27.14 -2.15
C ARG A 20 5.07 -26.25 -2.57
N PRO A 21 4.90 -24.91 -2.76
CA PRO A 21 6.00 -24.05 -3.17
C PRO A 21 7.15 -24.13 -2.15
N LYS A 22 8.40 -23.97 -2.61
CA LYS A 22 9.57 -23.95 -1.72
C LYS A 22 9.52 -22.81 -0.71
N ALA A 23 8.98 -21.67 -1.13
CA ALA A 23 8.70 -20.51 -0.27
C ALA A 23 7.48 -19.75 -0.80
N PHE A 24 6.85 -18.96 0.06
CA PHE A 24 5.81 -18.02 -0.33
C PHE A 24 6.00 -16.70 0.42
N MET A 25 5.41 -15.64 -0.14
CA MET A 25 5.24 -14.35 0.52
C MET A 25 3.78 -13.92 0.37
N LEU A 26 3.12 -13.62 1.50
CA LEU A 26 1.78 -13.07 1.53
C LEU A 26 1.84 -11.64 2.07
N GLU A 27 1.03 -10.77 1.49
CA GLU A 27 0.90 -9.36 1.87
C GLU A 27 -0.53 -9.06 2.27
N ASN A 28 -0.70 -8.22 3.27
CA ASN A 28 -2.00 -7.67 3.63
C ASN A 28 -1.85 -6.29 4.29
N VAL A 29 -2.97 -5.61 4.51
CA VAL A 29 -2.99 -4.36 5.26
C VAL A 29 -2.56 -4.59 6.71
N LYS A 30 -1.90 -3.60 7.33
CA LYS A 30 -1.39 -3.71 8.70
C LYS A 30 -2.47 -4.08 9.74
N GLN A 31 -3.72 -3.70 9.47
CA GLN A 31 -4.85 -3.96 10.36
C GLN A 31 -5.11 -5.45 10.59
N LEU A 32 -4.65 -6.33 9.69
CA LEU A 32 -4.74 -7.78 9.87
C LEU A 32 -4.09 -8.23 11.19
N LYS A 33 -3.01 -7.56 11.62
CA LYS A 33 -2.30 -7.90 12.86
C LYS A 33 -3.19 -7.77 14.10
N GLY A 34 -4.06 -6.74 14.13
CA GLY A 34 -4.96 -6.48 15.25
C GLY A 34 -6.41 -6.94 15.03
N HIS A 35 -6.72 -7.48 13.85
CA HIS A 35 -8.07 -7.90 13.52
C HIS A 35 -8.54 -9.00 14.48
N ASP A 36 -9.78 -8.85 14.97
CA ASP A 36 -10.38 -9.76 15.97
C ASP A 36 -9.43 -9.98 17.16
N LYS A 37 -8.93 -8.89 17.76
CA LYS A 37 -7.99 -8.92 18.90
C LYS A 37 -6.73 -9.78 18.64
N GLY A 38 -6.34 -9.92 17.37
CA GLY A 38 -5.20 -10.73 16.92
C GLY A 38 -5.52 -12.21 16.67
N ASN A 39 -6.77 -12.64 16.80
CA ASN A 39 -7.13 -14.04 16.55
C ASN A 39 -6.99 -14.41 15.08
N THR A 40 -7.33 -13.51 14.16
CA THR A 40 -7.22 -13.76 12.72
C THR A 40 -5.81 -14.14 12.31
N ILE A 41 -4.80 -13.37 12.72
CA ILE A 41 -3.40 -13.68 12.36
C ILE A 41 -2.93 -14.98 13.02
N LYS A 42 -3.36 -15.29 14.23
CA LYS A 42 -3.03 -16.55 14.90
C LYS A 42 -3.57 -17.76 14.12
N VAL A 43 -4.82 -17.70 13.64
CA VAL A 43 -5.43 -18.76 12.81
C VAL A 43 -4.67 -18.92 11.50
N ILE A 44 -4.32 -17.82 10.83
CA ILE A 44 -3.50 -17.84 9.60
C ILE A 44 -2.17 -18.57 9.84
N LEU A 45 -1.46 -18.19 10.90
CA LEU A 45 -0.16 -18.78 11.23
C LEU A 45 -0.28 -20.28 11.61
N SER A 46 -1.32 -20.66 12.36
CA SER A 46 -1.59 -22.06 12.69
C SER A 46 -1.75 -22.91 11.43
N ILE A 47 -2.62 -22.48 10.51
CA ILE A 47 -2.88 -23.21 9.26
C ILE A 47 -1.58 -23.32 8.41
N LEU A 48 -0.79 -22.26 8.31
CA LEU A 48 0.47 -22.29 7.55
C LEU A 48 1.51 -23.23 8.20
N ASN A 49 1.56 -23.31 9.52
CA ASN A 49 2.40 -24.26 10.25
C ASN A 49 1.93 -25.71 10.07
N GLU A 50 0.61 -25.97 10.08
CA GLU A 50 0.00 -27.28 9.81
C GLU A 50 0.27 -27.77 8.38
N LEU A 51 0.52 -26.85 7.44
CA LEU A 51 0.96 -27.17 6.09
C LEU A 51 2.47 -27.46 5.99
N ASP A 52 3.15 -27.56 7.11
CA ASP A 52 4.58 -27.91 7.21
C ASP A 52 5.53 -26.83 6.68
N TYR A 53 5.14 -25.55 6.89
CA TYR A 53 6.00 -24.39 6.61
C TYR A 53 6.60 -23.82 7.90
N TYR A 54 7.86 -23.43 7.81
CA TYR A 54 8.46 -22.53 8.80
C TYR A 54 8.04 -21.09 8.48
N VAL A 55 7.33 -20.46 9.40
CA VAL A 55 6.81 -19.09 9.23
C VAL A 55 7.40 -18.22 10.34
N PRO A 56 8.41 -17.39 10.03
CA PRO A 56 8.92 -16.39 10.97
C PRO A 56 7.82 -15.40 11.37
N ASP A 57 7.97 -14.75 12.53
CA ASP A 57 7.03 -13.74 13.01
C ASP A 57 6.78 -12.64 11.97
N PRO A 58 5.54 -12.46 11.49
CA PRO A 58 5.23 -11.49 10.45
C PRO A 58 5.61 -10.06 10.86
N GLN A 59 6.18 -9.30 9.92
CA GLN A 59 6.59 -7.93 10.14
C GLN A 59 5.71 -6.93 9.39
N ILE A 60 5.49 -5.77 9.99
CA ILE A 60 4.88 -4.63 9.31
C ILE A 60 6.02 -3.80 8.70
N LEU A 61 6.02 -3.71 7.37
CA LEU A 61 6.95 -2.89 6.62
C LEU A 61 6.24 -1.66 6.07
N ASN A 62 6.93 -0.52 6.05
CA ASN A 62 6.42 0.73 5.49
C ASN A 62 7.26 1.14 4.28
N ALA A 63 6.63 1.36 3.13
CA ALA A 63 7.30 1.74 1.88
C ALA A 63 8.21 2.97 2.06
N TYR A 64 7.84 3.91 2.92
CA TYR A 64 8.67 5.08 3.22
C TYR A 64 10.08 4.70 3.69
N HIS A 65 10.21 3.66 4.50
CA HIS A 65 11.51 3.21 5.00
C HIS A 65 12.39 2.54 3.92
N PHE A 66 11.84 2.32 2.74
CA PHE A 66 12.52 1.74 1.57
C PHE A 66 12.70 2.77 0.44
N GLY A 67 12.62 4.06 0.76
CA GLY A 67 12.91 5.13 -0.20
C GLY A 67 11.73 5.55 -1.08
N ILE A 68 10.50 5.17 -0.74
CA ILE A 68 9.29 5.59 -1.45
C ILE A 68 8.53 6.61 -0.58
N PRO A 69 8.24 7.83 -1.06
CA PRO A 69 7.56 8.84 -0.25
C PRO A 69 6.04 8.58 -0.13
N GLN A 70 5.70 7.39 0.36
CA GLN A 70 4.34 6.95 0.62
C GLN A 70 4.27 6.25 1.99
N ASN A 71 3.36 6.70 2.85
CA ASN A 71 3.08 6.01 4.10
C ASN A 71 2.19 4.79 3.83
N ARG A 72 2.83 3.69 3.38
CA ARG A 72 2.17 2.44 3.02
C ARG A 72 2.68 1.31 3.91
N GLU A 73 1.93 1.03 4.97
CA GLU A 73 2.24 -0.03 5.91
C GLU A 73 1.53 -1.33 5.50
N ARG A 74 2.30 -2.41 5.39
CA ARG A 74 1.81 -3.74 5.04
C ARG A 74 2.40 -4.79 5.95
N ILE A 75 1.56 -5.72 6.39
CA ILE A 75 2.05 -6.93 7.06
C ILE A 75 2.53 -7.91 5.99
N ILE A 76 3.75 -8.40 6.16
CA ILE A 76 4.37 -9.38 5.29
C ILE A 76 4.52 -10.68 6.06
N ILE A 77 4.02 -11.76 5.48
CA ILE A 77 4.10 -13.12 6.02
C ILE A 77 4.91 -13.95 5.02
N VAL A 78 6.05 -14.46 5.45
CA VAL A 78 6.91 -15.32 4.62
C VAL A 78 6.85 -16.74 5.18
N GLY A 79 6.79 -17.72 4.30
CA GLY A 79 6.84 -19.12 4.70
C GLY A 79 7.82 -19.91 3.86
N PHE A 80 8.52 -20.85 4.48
CA PHE A 80 9.49 -21.72 3.87
C PHE A 80 9.07 -23.18 4.10
N ASN A 81 9.00 -23.96 3.04
CA ASN A 81 8.65 -25.37 3.11
C ASN A 81 9.77 -26.16 3.82
N LYS A 82 9.42 -26.86 4.90
CA LYS A 82 10.40 -27.57 5.74
C LYS A 82 11.10 -28.72 5.01
N ASP A 83 10.47 -29.33 3.98
CA ASP A 83 11.07 -30.40 3.17
C ASP A 83 12.29 -29.92 2.35
N TYR A 84 12.33 -28.62 2.04
CA TYR A 84 13.37 -28.02 1.20
C TYR A 84 14.34 -27.13 1.97
N LEU A 85 14.13 -26.97 3.29
CA LEU A 85 14.93 -26.07 4.09
C LEU A 85 16.31 -26.64 4.44
N PRO A 86 17.42 -26.07 3.90
CA PRO A 86 18.68 -26.16 4.61
C PRO A 86 18.55 -25.49 5.97
N LYS A 87 19.26 -25.99 7.00
CA LYS A 87 19.24 -25.48 8.40
C LYS A 87 19.38 -23.95 8.53
N LYS A 88 19.93 -23.28 7.50
CA LYS A 88 20.19 -21.82 7.40
C LYS A 88 18.93 -20.93 7.32
N PHE A 89 17.73 -21.45 6.96
CA PHE A 89 16.52 -20.57 6.86
C PHE A 89 15.92 -20.20 8.20
N LYS A 90 16.30 -20.82 9.29
CA LYS A 90 15.93 -20.37 10.63
C LYS A 90 16.51 -18.98 10.96
N ASP A 91 17.52 -18.55 10.20
CA ASP A 91 18.18 -17.23 10.34
C ASP A 91 17.55 -16.16 9.42
N PHE A 92 16.41 -16.44 8.75
CA PHE A 92 15.73 -15.45 7.93
C PHE A 92 15.37 -14.20 8.76
N LYS A 93 15.77 -13.06 8.24
CA LYS A 93 15.41 -11.74 8.79
C LYS A 93 14.71 -10.92 7.73
N TYR A 94 13.62 -10.28 8.12
CA TYR A 94 13.00 -9.28 7.26
C TYR A 94 13.97 -8.13 6.99
N PRO A 95 13.91 -7.54 5.78
CA PRO A 95 14.75 -6.38 5.49
C PRO A 95 14.39 -5.23 6.43
N VAL A 96 15.40 -4.59 6.96
CA VAL A 96 15.25 -3.34 7.72
C VAL A 96 15.39 -2.20 6.73
N GLY A 97 14.33 -1.42 6.56
CA GLY A 97 14.38 -0.24 5.70
C GLY A 97 15.41 0.74 6.22
N LYS A 98 16.38 1.10 5.39
CA LYS A 98 17.34 2.17 5.63
C LYS A 98 17.03 3.28 4.64
N ILE A 99 16.77 4.48 5.14
CA ILE A 99 16.67 5.67 4.32
C ILE A 99 18.07 6.32 4.33
N ASP A 100 18.91 5.94 3.37
CA ASP A 100 20.23 6.54 3.20
C ASP A 100 20.11 8.00 2.69
N LYS A 101 19.06 8.31 1.96
CA LYS A 101 18.71 9.64 1.49
C LYS A 101 17.28 9.99 1.92
N LYS A 102 17.10 11.15 2.55
CA LYS A 102 15.76 11.66 2.89
C LYS A 102 14.96 11.86 1.60
N VAL A 103 13.87 11.09 1.46
CA VAL A 103 12.93 11.22 0.35
C VAL A 103 11.75 12.09 0.75
N CYS A 104 11.20 12.84 -0.21
CA CYS A 104 10.00 13.65 -0.04
C CYS A 104 9.08 13.52 -1.26
N VAL A 105 7.88 14.06 -1.17
CA VAL A 105 6.91 14.02 -2.28
C VAL A 105 7.46 14.69 -3.54
N GLY A 106 8.26 15.73 -3.41
CA GLY A 106 8.90 16.39 -4.54
C GLY A 106 9.75 15.47 -5.43
N ASP A 107 10.32 14.40 -4.87
CA ASP A 107 11.16 13.47 -5.63
C ASP A 107 10.39 12.66 -6.68
N ILE A 108 9.06 12.55 -6.53
CA ILE A 108 8.21 11.79 -7.47
C ILE A 108 7.45 12.71 -8.43
N LEU A 109 7.38 14.03 -8.17
CA LEU A 109 6.58 14.94 -8.98
C LEU A 109 7.23 15.20 -10.34
N GLU A 110 6.40 15.31 -11.37
CA GLU A 110 6.80 15.78 -12.69
C GLU A 110 6.92 17.31 -12.68
N LYS A 111 7.87 17.84 -13.45
CA LYS A 111 8.12 19.30 -13.52
C LYS A 111 6.96 20.05 -14.17
N GLU A 112 6.39 19.47 -15.20
CA GLU A 112 5.27 20.01 -15.95
C GLU A 112 4.12 19.02 -15.98
N VAL A 113 2.96 19.47 -15.55
CA VAL A 113 1.74 18.63 -15.47
C VAL A 113 0.60 19.38 -16.14
N GLY A 114 -0.08 18.72 -17.09
CA GLY A 114 -1.19 19.31 -17.82
C GLY A 114 -2.39 19.65 -16.92
N GLU A 115 -3.12 20.70 -17.28
CA GLU A 115 -4.27 21.25 -16.54
C GLU A 115 -5.38 20.21 -16.27
N ARG A 116 -5.48 19.15 -17.09
CA ARG A 116 -6.45 18.07 -16.92
C ARG A 116 -6.36 17.32 -15.59
N PHE A 117 -5.21 17.42 -14.88
CA PHE A 117 -5.03 16.83 -13.56
C PHE A 117 -5.50 17.74 -12.43
N THR A 118 -5.71 19.04 -12.70
CA THR A 118 -6.31 19.97 -11.74
C THR A 118 -7.79 19.60 -11.55
N ILE A 119 -8.21 19.41 -10.31
CA ILE A 119 -9.59 19.05 -10.01
C ILE A 119 -10.52 20.27 -10.21
N SER A 120 -11.74 20.01 -10.68
CA SER A 120 -12.73 21.06 -10.90
C SER A 120 -13.19 21.68 -9.57
N ASP A 121 -13.71 22.91 -9.63
CA ASP A 121 -14.30 23.61 -8.47
C ASP A 121 -15.36 22.74 -7.79
N LYS A 122 -16.27 22.16 -8.56
CA LYS A 122 -17.31 21.26 -8.06
C LYS A 122 -16.75 20.07 -7.27
N LEU A 123 -15.67 19.45 -7.77
CA LEU A 123 -15.03 18.32 -7.09
C LEU A 123 -14.33 18.81 -5.82
N TRP A 124 -13.65 19.94 -5.89
CA TRP A 124 -12.94 20.53 -4.74
C TRP A 124 -13.91 20.92 -3.62
N GLU A 125 -15.02 21.58 -3.93
CA GLU A 125 -16.07 21.89 -2.97
C GLU A 125 -16.66 20.63 -2.34
N GLY A 126 -16.90 19.60 -3.15
CA GLY A 126 -17.37 18.29 -2.69
C GLY A 126 -16.40 17.64 -1.69
N HIS A 127 -15.10 17.68 -1.96
CA HIS A 127 -14.08 17.20 -1.03
C HIS A 127 -14.08 17.95 0.29
N GLN A 128 -14.16 19.29 0.23
CA GLN A 128 -14.21 20.13 1.42
C GLN A 128 -15.48 19.87 2.25
N ALA A 129 -16.65 19.76 1.60
CA ALA A 129 -17.91 19.46 2.27
C ALA A 129 -17.86 18.08 2.96
N ARG A 130 -17.36 17.07 2.26
CA ARG A 130 -17.17 15.71 2.81
C ARG A 130 -16.24 15.72 4.02
N LYS A 131 -15.11 16.41 3.96
CA LYS A 131 -14.18 16.54 5.09
C LYS A 131 -14.82 17.20 6.30
N ARG A 132 -15.60 18.30 6.08
CA ARG A 132 -16.35 18.96 7.15
C ARG A 132 -17.39 18.03 7.78
N MET A 133 -18.13 17.28 6.97
CA MET A 133 -19.13 16.31 7.45
C MET A 133 -18.48 15.21 8.31
N HIS A 134 -17.36 14.63 7.84
CA HIS A 134 -16.66 13.58 8.58
C HIS A 134 -16.05 14.11 9.89
N LYS A 135 -15.53 15.33 9.89
CA LYS A 135 -15.05 15.99 11.12
C LYS A 135 -16.18 16.15 12.15
N LYS A 136 -17.40 16.55 11.72
CA LYS A 136 -18.57 16.63 12.61
C LYS A 136 -18.99 15.28 13.19
N LYS A 137 -18.76 14.17 12.45
CA LYS A 137 -19.04 12.80 12.90
C LYS A 137 -17.93 12.20 13.77
N GLY A 138 -16.88 12.96 14.08
CA GLY A 138 -15.75 12.48 14.89
C GLY A 138 -14.83 11.48 14.20
N ASN A 139 -14.91 11.33 12.88
CA ASN A 139 -13.99 10.47 12.12
C ASN A 139 -13.09 11.31 11.20
N GLY A 140 -11.90 10.79 10.89
CA GLY A 140 -10.84 11.49 10.16
C GLY A 140 -10.88 11.32 8.65
N PHE A 141 -12.00 10.88 8.07
CA PHE A 141 -12.09 10.70 6.62
C PHE A 141 -12.16 12.03 5.87
N GLY A 142 -11.60 12.06 4.67
CA GLY A 142 -11.59 13.22 3.80
C GLY A 142 -10.43 13.18 2.82
N PHE A 143 -10.16 14.31 2.19
CA PHE A 143 -9.01 14.46 1.32
C PHE A 143 -7.73 14.75 2.10
N CYS A 144 -6.59 14.40 1.51
CA CYS A 144 -5.26 14.75 1.99
C CYS A 144 -4.55 15.65 0.96
N LEU A 145 -3.97 16.76 1.43
CA LEU A 145 -3.16 17.66 0.64
C LEU A 145 -1.68 17.49 0.95
N PHE A 146 -0.87 17.52 -0.10
CA PHE A 146 0.58 17.42 -0.02
C PHE A 146 1.23 18.45 -0.96
N ASN A 147 2.46 18.80 -0.67
CA ASN A 147 3.31 19.62 -1.52
C ASN A 147 4.68 18.93 -1.70
N LYS A 148 5.57 19.57 -2.46
CA LYS A 148 6.90 19.03 -2.75
C LYS A 148 7.73 18.72 -1.50
N ASP A 149 7.53 19.48 -0.42
CA ASP A 149 8.30 19.35 0.83
C ASP A 149 7.68 18.33 1.80
N SER A 150 6.49 17.82 1.49
CA SER A 150 5.83 16.80 2.30
C SER A 150 6.68 15.54 2.38
N LYS A 151 6.82 15.00 3.59
CA LYS A 151 7.65 13.81 3.85
C LYS A 151 7.19 12.58 3.07
N TYR A 152 5.88 12.38 2.98
CA TYR A 152 5.25 11.28 2.25
C TYR A 152 3.77 11.58 2.00
N THR A 153 3.18 10.89 1.03
CA THR A 153 1.73 10.88 0.79
C THR A 153 1.02 9.81 1.64
N SER A 154 -0.30 9.87 1.70
CA SER A 154 -1.12 8.72 2.10
C SER A 154 -0.99 7.58 1.09
N THR A 155 -1.43 6.38 1.48
CA THR A 155 -1.51 5.24 0.56
C THR A 155 -2.55 5.52 -0.52
N ILE A 156 -2.14 5.49 -1.79
CA ILE A 156 -3.09 5.53 -2.92
C ILE A 156 -3.75 4.16 -3.11
N SER A 157 -5.04 4.17 -3.44
CA SER A 157 -5.83 2.97 -3.69
C SER A 157 -6.00 2.71 -5.20
N ALA A 158 -6.49 1.52 -5.58
CA ALA A 158 -6.85 1.22 -6.96
C ALA A 158 -7.98 2.13 -7.51
N ARG A 159 -8.67 2.87 -6.64
CA ARG A 159 -9.73 3.82 -7.02
C ARG A 159 -9.25 5.26 -7.10
N TYR A 160 -7.95 5.52 -6.90
CA TYR A 160 -7.36 6.85 -6.90
C TYR A 160 -7.76 7.70 -8.12
N TYR A 161 -7.87 7.07 -9.29
CA TYR A 161 -8.25 7.73 -10.54
C TYR A 161 -9.65 8.38 -10.51
N LYS A 162 -10.50 8.04 -9.55
CA LYS A 162 -11.88 8.57 -9.47
C LYS A 162 -11.94 10.00 -8.97
N ASP A 163 -11.25 10.31 -7.87
CA ASP A 163 -11.34 11.61 -7.23
C ASP A 163 -10.03 12.09 -6.55
N GLY A 164 -9.00 11.26 -6.52
CA GLY A 164 -7.69 11.59 -6.01
C GLY A 164 -7.60 11.93 -4.53
N SER A 165 -8.66 11.65 -3.76
CA SER A 165 -8.80 12.14 -2.37
C SER A 165 -7.70 11.70 -1.42
N GLU A 166 -7.02 10.58 -1.71
CA GLU A 166 -5.94 10.07 -0.87
C GLU A 166 -4.66 10.91 -0.96
N ALA A 167 -4.40 11.57 -2.11
CA ALA A 167 -3.17 12.34 -2.33
C ALA A 167 -3.36 13.42 -3.38
N LEU A 168 -3.88 14.57 -2.99
CA LEU A 168 -3.94 15.76 -3.83
C LEU A 168 -2.66 16.60 -3.64
N ILE A 169 -2.17 17.17 -4.71
CA ILE A 169 -0.99 18.04 -4.71
C ILE A 169 -1.43 19.50 -4.78
N GLU A 170 -0.94 20.31 -3.83
CA GLU A 170 -1.21 21.73 -3.77
C GLU A 170 -0.66 22.46 -5.00
N GLN A 171 -1.42 23.44 -5.47
CA GLN A 171 -1.01 24.37 -6.54
C GLN A 171 -1.22 25.80 -6.09
N VAL A 172 -0.31 26.70 -6.49
CA VAL A 172 -0.43 28.12 -6.16
C VAL A 172 -1.53 28.75 -7.04
N GLY A 173 -2.52 29.40 -6.42
CA GLY A 173 -3.58 30.12 -7.11
C GLY A 173 -4.60 29.26 -7.88
N LYS A 174 -4.57 27.95 -7.69
CA LYS A 174 -5.47 27.00 -8.36
C LYS A 174 -5.98 25.94 -7.38
N ASN A 175 -7.02 25.21 -7.80
CA ASN A 175 -7.42 23.98 -7.09
C ASN A 175 -6.26 22.99 -7.07
N PRO A 176 -6.20 22.11 -6.04
CA PRO A 176 -5.20 21.05 -6.04
C PRO A 176 -5.37 20.13 -7.23
N ARG A 177 -4.31 19.38 -7.55
CA ARG A 177 -4.32 18.43 -8.65
C ARG A 177 -4.18 17.00 -8.18
N MET A 178 -4.64 16.07 -8.97
CA MET A 178 -4.31 14.66 -8.84
C MET A 178 -2.86 14.39 -9.28
N LEU A 179 -2.31 13.29 -8.84
CA LEU A 179 -1.06 12.74 -9.37
C LEU A 179 -1.27 12.24 -10.80
N THR A 180 -0.25 12.36 -11.63
CA THR A 180 -0.23 11.75 -12.95
C THR A 180 -0.03 10.22 -12.84
N PRO A 181 -0.31 9.44 -13.89
CA PRO A 181 0.03 8.02 -13.92
C PRO A 181 1.52 7.75 -13.67
N ARG A 182 2.41 8.60 -14.17
CA ARG A 182 3.85 8.48 -13.93
C ARG A 182 4.20 8.70 -12.46
N GLU A 183 3.65 9.73 -11.84
CA GLU A 183 3.82 9.99 -10.41
C GLU A 183 3.25 8.87 -9.54
N CYS A 184 2.10 8.32 -9.91
CA CYS A 184 1.54 7.12 -9.27
C CYS A 184 2.47 5.90 -9.40
N ALA A 185 3.06 5.68 -10.58
CA ALA A 185 4.01 4.59 -10.79
C ALA A 185 5.26 4.77 -9.92
N ARG A 186 5.83 5.97 -9.86
CA ARG A 186 6.95 6.29 -8.95
C ARG A 186 6.62 6.02 -7.48
N LEU A 187 5.38 6.34 -7.04
CA LEU A 187 4.89 6.02 -5.69
C LEU A 187 4.71 4.49 -5.45
N GLN A 188 4.65 3.69 -6.49
CA GLN A 188 4.65 2.22 -6.39
C GLN A 188 6.07 1.63 -6.56
N GLY A 189 7.10 2.47 -6.68
CA GLY A 189 8.49 2.05 -6.81
C GLY A 189 8.93 1.70 -8.23
N PHE A 190 8.08 1.97 -9.24
CA PHE A 190 8.49 1.82 -10.64
C PHE A 190 9.43 2.96 -11.05
N THR A 191 10.47 2.61 -11.77
CA THR A 191 11.44 3.55 -12.34
C THR A 191 10.89 4.18 -13.63
N ASP A 192 11.52 5.24 -14.12
CA ASP A 192 11.01 6.01 -15.28
C ASP A 192 11.13 5.26 -16.61
N ASP A 193 11.96 4.24 -16.68
CA ASP A 193 12.06 3.32 -17.82
C ASP A 193 10.89 2.33 -17.91
N PHE A 194 10.07 2.20 -16.85
CA PHE A 194 8.84 1.41 -16.92
C PHE A 194 7.85 2.06 -17.89
N ILE A 195 7.53 1.34 -18.96
CA ILE A 195 6.61 1.82 -19.99
C ILE A 195 5.16 1.67 -19.51
N ILE A 196 4.40 2.79 -19.52
CA ILE A 196 2.96 2.78 -19.29
C ILE A 196 2.28 2.73 -20.67
N PRO A 197 1.80 1.56 -21.11
CA PRO A 197 1.39 1.35 -22.52
C PRO A 197 -0.02 1.87 -22.83
N VAL A 198 -0.71 2.44 -21.85
CA VAL A 198 -2.13 2.85 -21.99
C VAL A 198 -2.28 4.36 -21.83
N SER A 199 -3.35 4.91 -22.40
CA SER A 199 -3.68 6.32 -22.23
C SER A 199 -3.93 6.65 -20.75
N ASN A 200 -3.69 7.89 -20.36
CA ASN A 200 -3.90 8.39 -18.99
C ASN A 200 -5.32 8.19 -18.44
N ALA A 201 -6.29 7.85 -19.28
CA ALA A 201 -7.66 7.52 -18.88
C ALA A 201 -7.82 6.07 -18.39
N ARG A 202 -6.84 5.19 -18.68
CA ARG A 202 -6.87 3.75 -18.35
C ARG A 202 -5.65 3.27 -17.56
N SER A 203 -4.70 4.14 -17.28
CA SER A 203 -3.47 3.81 -16.53
C SER A 203 -3.61 4.00 -15.02
#